data_f5bdab51ce499546301ea0b9711f4c60
#
_entry.id   f5bdab51ce499546301ea0b9711f4c60
#
_cell.length_a   1.000
_cell.length_b   1.000
_cell.length_c   1.000
_cell.angle_alpha   90.00
_cell.angle_beta   90.00
_cell.angle_gamma   90.00
#
_symmetry.space_group_name_H-M   'P 1'
#
loop_
_entity.id
_entity.type
_entity.pdbx_description
1 polymer ?
#
loop_
_entity_poly.entity_id
_entity_poly.type
_entity_poly.pdbx_seq_one_letter_code
_entity_poly.pdbx_strand_id
1 'polypeptide(L)'
;FESRLHEQERKADHLLATFRDSVDIDSEEWEEDLIFVGIREGRVFFWTNEIIGDRHLSELLTSGRNFTKIGNTYYEIRRKRYKDIDYYALLRIKDDYPYTGKYIKNNFGKFLNISEENIGQVEISTVTVEQGHLITDKDGMGLVFIVYGDHYKERASNYLLLSFYLLFFLSLFYVYDLVLKHTDCWKRQLLYFAGFILFLAGLRYFMQAFRLPPTIYRLPIFDETFSKKIFITSIGDLLLTTFCIFQVCYITLSNIRINYQDEKLLHYRYLFTGGIIFLIFLYVDFFNFSIDLVVENMDIHLNIAQLVPVGLSSILSFVAIIMGGLVIVITIYGAVSVFWHMMSFITVIKVVTYMCVLLSLVSYMFSLYTNFWDCFFIWIVTVLLAVNRYLLKRDIQRSIYILVIFLLSIYGDGD
;
A
#
# COMPACT_ATOMS: atom_id res chain seq x y z
N PHE A 1 15.40 22.01 -19.03
CA PHE A 1 14.45 22.53 -18.05
C PHE A 1 14.27 24.04 -18.26
N GLU A 2 15.29 24.88 -17.99
CA GLU A 2 15.19 26.35 -18.05
C GLU A 2 14.71 26.88 -19.41
N SER A 3 15.21 26.37 -20.54
CA SER A 3 14.79 26.85 -21.86
C SER A 3 13.28 26.66 -22.11
N ARG A 4 12.70 25.58 -21.66
CA ARG A 4 11.26 25.31 -21.75
C ARG A 4 10.46 26.13 -20.76
N LEU A 5 11.00 26.34 -19.55
CA LEU A 5 10.41 27.22 -18.57
C LEU A 5 10.32 28.65 -19.12
N HIS A 6 11.44 29.17 -19.64
CA HIS A 6 11.46 30.52 -20.25
C HIS A 6 10.54 30.67 -21.46
N GLU A 7 10.29 29.60 -22.22
CA GLU A 7 9.32 29.60 -23.31
C GLU A 7 7.89 29.76 -22.75
N GLN A 8 7.54 29.02 -21.70
CA GLN A 8 6.23 29.12 -21.06
C GLN A 8 6.04 30.44 -20.32
N GLU A 9 7.07 31.00 -19.70
CA GLU A 9 7.04 32.32 -19.11
C GLU A 9 6.71 33.42 -20.17
N ARG A 10 7.35 33.35 -21.33
CA ARG A 10 7.06 34.27 -22.43
C ARG A 10 5.61 34.17 -22.91
N LYS A 11 5.10 32.96 -23.00
CA LYS A 11 3.72 32.67 -23.37
C LYS A 11 2.74 33.20 -22.32
N ALA A 12 3.01 32.95 -21.04
CA ALA A 12 2.24 33.47 -19.94
C ALA A 12 2.20 35.01 -19.92
N ASP A 13 3.34 35.66 -20.13
CA ASP A 13 3.42 37.11 -20.18
C ASP A 13 2.69 37.71 -21.39
N HIS A 14 2.74 37.02 -22.54
CA HIS A 14 1.98 37.41 -23.72
C HIS A 14 0.47 37.37 -23.44
N LEU A 15 -0.01 36.26 -22.87
CA LEU A 15 -1.40 36.07 -22.50
C LEU A 15 -1.84 37.08 -21.41
N LEU A 16 -1.00 37.30 -20.37
CA LEU A 16 -1.27 38.36 -19.37
C LEU A 16 -1.36 39.75 -20.01
N ALA A 17 -0.69 40.01 -21.14
CA ALA A 17 -0.75 41.29 -21.84
C ALA A 17 -2.05 41.46 -22.63
N THR A 18 -2.72 40.38 -23.01
CA THR A 18 -3.99 40.42 -23.73
C THR A 18 -5.19 40.65 -22.81
N PHE A 19 -5.06 40.39 -21.50
CA PHE A 19 -6.08 40.72 -20.49
C PHE A 19 -6.22 42.25 -20.33
N ARG A 20 -7.04 42.89 -21.17
CA ARG A 20 -7.22 44.34 -21.07
C ARG A 20 -8.57 44.76 -20.51
N ASP A 21 -9.67 44.36 -21.06
CA ASP A 21 -11.00 44.85 -20.64
C ASP A 21 -12.13 43.82 -20.67
N SER A 22 -11.93 42.64 -21.26
CA SER A 22 -12.93 41.59 -21.32
C SER A 22 -12.32 40.23 -20.99
N VAL A 23 -13.04 39.51 -20.18
CA VAL A 23 -12.71 38.11 -19.78
C VAL A 23 -13.10 37.11 -20.88
N ASP A 24 -13.47 37.59 -22.06
CA ASP A 24 -13.76 36.75 -23.23
C ASP A 24 -12.46 36.31 -23.90
N ILE A 25 -11.77 35.38 -23.25
CA ILE A 25 -10.73 34.58 -23.89
C ILE A 25 -11.38 33.25 -24.18
N ASP A 26 -11.39 32.87 -25.46
CA ASP A 26 -11.91 31.58 -25.92
C ASP A 26 -11.28 30.46 -25.12
N SER A 27 -12.12 29.62 -24.51
CA SER A 27 -11.74 28.54 -23.62
C SER A 27 -10.90 27.43 -24.30
N GLU A 28 -10.72 27.47 -25.60
CA GLU A 28 -9.99 26.49 -26.39
C GLU A 28 -8.44 26.62 -26.32
N GLU A 29 -7.90 27.73 -25.82
CA GLU A 29 -6.44 27.96 -25.76
C GLU A 29 -5.82 27.73 -24.38
N TRP A 30 -6.57 27.26 -23.39
CA TRP A 30 -6.08 27.09 -22.03
C TRP A 30 -5.26 25.82 -21.87
N GLU A 31 -3.97 25.98 -21.66
CA GLU A 31 -3.12 24.84 -21.30
C GLU A 31 -3.40 24.40 -19.85
N GLU A 32 -3.44 23.09 -19.63
CA GLU A 32 -3.74 22.48 -18.32
C GLU A 32 -2.73 22.90 -17.22
N ASP A 33 -1.48 23.21 -17.60
CA ASP A 33 -0.41 23.59 -16.69
C ASP A 33 -0.28 25.11 -16.47
N LEU A 34 -1.16 25.93 -17.08
CA LEU A 34 -1.14 27.38 -16.98
C LEU A 34 -2.47 27.89 -16.46
N ILE A 35 -2.46 28.41 -15.24
CA ILE A 35 -3.67 28.87 -14.56
C ILE A 35 -3.61 30.39 -14.41
N PHE A 36 -4.69 31.07 -14.77
CA PHE A 36 -4.80 32.51 -14.57
C PHE A 36 -5.74 32.81 -13.42
N VAL A 37 -5.37 33.82 -12.62
CA VAL A 37 -6.16 34.29 -11.47
C VAL A 37 -6.21 35.80 -11.50
N GLY A 38 -7.41 36.36 -11.37
CA GLY A 38 -7.65 37.80 -11.23
C GLY A 38 -8.04 38.17 -9.80
N ILE A 39 -7.34 39.15 -9.23
CA ILE A 39 -7.61 39.67 -7.89
C ILE A 39 -7.99 41.13 -7.98
N ARG A 40 -9.13 41.47 -7.39
CA ARG A 40 -9.60 42.83 -7.21
C ARG A 40 -9.88 43.08 -5.73
N GLU A 41 -9.34 44.16 -5.16
CA GLU A 41 -9.55 44.52 -3.75
C GLU A 41 -9.24 43.37 -2.77
N GLY A 42 -8.19 42.59 -3.06
CA GLY A 42 -7.78 41.42 -2.23
C GLY A 42 -8.67 40.18 -2.36
N ARG A 43 -9.66 40.17 -3.26
CA ARG A 43 -10.54 39.05 -3.50
C ARG A 43 -10.35 38.48 -4.89
N VAL A 44 -10.29 37.14 -4.99
CA VAL A 44 -10.27 36.43 -6.27
C VAL A 44 -11.65 36.55 -6.90
N PHE A 45 -11.74 37.11 -8.13
CA PHE A 45 -12.97 37.23 -8.88
C PHE A 45 -12.98 36.42 -10.19
N PHE A 46 -11.79 35.97 -10.64
CA PHE A 46 -11.63 35.23 -11.87
C PHE A 46 -10.54 34.15 -11.70
N TRP A 47 -10.76 32.96 -12.23
CA TRP A 47 -9.77 31.88 -12.37
C TRP A 47 -10.14 30.98 -13.53
N THR A 48 -9.13 30.33 -14.16
CA THR A 48 -9.32 29.49 -15.36
C THR A 48 -9.48 28.01 -15.05
N ASN A 49 -9.08 27.55 -13.85
CA ASN A 49 -9.14 26.13 -13.51
C ASN A 49 -9.55 25.94 -12.03
N GLU A 50 -10.39 24.93 -11.76
CA GLU A 50 -10.97 24.65 -10.44
C GLU A 50 -9.98 24.14 -9.37
N ILE A 51 -8.73 23.89 -9.73
CA ILE A 51 -7.75 23.17 -8.87
C ILE A 51 -7.35 23.96 -7.62
N ILE A 52 -7.64 25.25 -7.53
CA ILE A 52 -7.15 26.10 -6.44
C ILE A 52 -8.27 26.42 -5.46
N GLY A 53 -8.57 25.48 -4.59
CA GLY A 53 -9.48 25.65 -3.44
C GLY A 53 -8.81 26.22 -2.18
N ASP A 54 -7.66 26.88 -2.28
CA ASP A 54 -6.97 27.41 -1.12
C ASP A 54 -7.60 28.72 -0.65
N ARG A 55 -8.06 28.74 0.62
CA ARG A 55 -8.67 29.94 1.24
C ARG A 55 -7.69 31.10 1.35
N HIS A 56 -6.39 30.83 1.30
CA HIS A 56 -5.32 31.83 1.40
C HIS A 56 -4.69 32.20 0.06
N LEU A 57 -5.31 31.80 -1.05
CA LEU A 57 -4.77 32.05 -2.39
C LEU A 57 -4.45 33.54 -2.63
N SER A 58 -5.35 34.44 -2.25
CA SER A 58 -5.13 35.88 -2.42
C SER A 58 -3.92 36.37 -1.60
N GLU A 59 -3.72 35.86 -0.38
CA GLU A 59 -2.58 36.22 0.47
C GLU A 59 -1.28 35.71 -0.11
N LEU A 60 -1.28 34.46 -0.58
CA LEU A 60 -0.10 33.83 -1.20
C LEU A 60 0.33 34.56 -2.47
N LEU A 61 -0.63 34.94 -3.32
CA LEU A 61 -0.34 35.64 -4.56
C LEU A 61 0.09 37.11 -4.32
N THR A 62 -0.44 37.74 -3.31
CA THR A 62 -0.06 39.15 -2.97
C THR A 62 1.25 39.23 -2.17
N SER A 63 1.79 38.12 -1.69
CA SER A 63 3.07 38.06 -0.93
C SER A 63 4.30 38.49 -1.74
N GLY A 64 4.17 38.66 -3.06
CA GLY A 64 5.25 39.09 -3.96
C GLY A 64 6.31 38.02 -4.26
N ARG A 65 6.04 36.76 -3.92
CA ARG A 65 6.93 35.63 -4.25
C ARG A 65 6.70 35.18 -5.69
N ASN A 66 7.79 35.00 -6.44
CA ASN A 66 7.73 34.48 -7.81
C ASN A 66 7.61 32.96 -7.87
N PHE A 67 7.84 32.26 -6.77
CA PHE A 67 7.75 30.81 -6.66
C PHE A 67 7.16 30.40 -5.30
N THR A 68 6.12 29.55 -5.30
CA THR A 68 5.50 29.10 -4.06
C THR A 68 4.81 27.75 -4.24
N LYS A 69 4.58 27.07 -3.11
CA LYS A 69 3.78 25.84 -3.06
C LYS A 69 2.35 26.21 -2.65
N ILE A 70 1.38 25.87 -3.49
CA ILE A 70 -0.05 26.05 -3.23
C ILE A 70 -0.66 24.64 -3.15
N GLY A 71 -1.17 24.27 -1.98
CA GLY A 71 -1.61 22.90 -1.73
C GLY A 71 -0.45 21.90 -1.87
N ASN A 72 -0.58 20.97 -2.79
CA ASN A 72 0.44 19.95 -3.08
C ASN A 72 1.20 20.20 -4.39
N THR A 73 1.18 21.43 -4.92
CA THR A 73 1.81 21.74 -6.21
C THR A 73 2.69 22.98 -6.11
N TYR A 74 3.86 22.93 -6.71
CA TYR A 74 4.76 24.06 -6.87
C TYR A 74 4.39 24.85 -8.12
N TYR A 75 4.26 26.15 -7.96
CA TYR A 75 3.96 27.09 -9.05
C TYR A 75 5.01 28.18 -9.12
N GLU A 76 5.38 28.53 -10.35
CA GLU A 76 5.97 29.80 -10.65
C GLU A 76 4.86 30.82 -10.89
N ILE A 77 5.03 32.05 -10.37
CA ILE A 77 4.02 33.11 -10.38
C ILE A 77 4.51 34.26 -11.20
N ARG A 78 3.77 34.59 -12.26
CA ARG A 78 3.94 35.83 -13.04
C ARG A 78 2.80 36.75 -12.72
N ARG A 79 3.10 38.08 -12.55
CA ARG A 79 2.10 39.08 -12.17
C ARG A 79 2.08 40.21 -13.18
N LYS A 80 0.90 40.68 -13.51
CA LYS A 80 0.68 41.90 -14.27
C LYS A 80 -0.48 42.69 -13.68
N ARG A 81 -0.26 43.97 -13.42
CA ARG A 81 -1.30 44.88 -12.92
C ARG A 81 -1.91 45.66 -14.06
N TYR A 82 -3.22 45.70 -14.12
CA TYR A 82 -3.95 46.53 -15.04
C TYR A 82 -5.13 47.24 -14.33
N LYS A 83 -5.10 48.59 -14.28
CA LYS A 83 -6.02 49.40 -13.46
C LYS A 83 -5.98 48.94 -11.98
N ASP A 84 -7.12 48.53 -11.41
CA ASP A 84 -7.28 48.10 -10.03
C ASP A 84 -7.27 46.57 -9.91
N ILE A 85 -6.88 45.86 -10.95
CA ILE A 85 -6.88 44.42 -11.00
C ILE A 85 -5.43 43.89 -11.11
N ASP A 86 -5.09 42.99 -10.24
CA ASP A 86 -3.87 42.21 -10.33
C ASP A 86 -4.18 40.87 -10.99
N TYR A 87 -3.59 40.62 -12.16
CA TYR A 87 -3.65 39.35 -12.87
C TYR A 87 -2.41 38.55 -12.58
N TYR A 88 -2.59 37.26 -12.28
CA TYR A 88 -1.55 36.31 -11.99
C TYR A 88 -1.64 35.14 -12.98
N ALA A 89 -0.51 34.72 -13.50
CA ALA A 89 -0.34 33.46 -14.21
C ALA A 89 0.47 32.51 -13.33
N LEU A 90 -0.08 31.35 -13.06
CA LEU A 90 0.51 30.29 -12.27
C LEU A 90 0.96 29.17 -13.22
N LEU A 91 2.27 28.99 -13.36
CA LEU A 91 2.87 27.92 -14.15
C LEU A 91 3.09 26.72 -13.23
N ARG A 92 2.43 25.62 -13.50
CA ARG A 92 2.57 24.38 -12.74
C ARG A 92 3.93 23.75 -12.98
N ILE A 93 4.78 23.71 -11.96
CA ILE A 93 6.14 23.17 -12.08
C ILE A 93 6.18 21.70 -11.70
N LYS A 94 5.70 21.35 -10.49
CA LYS A 94 5.74 19.98 -9.99
C LYS A 94 4.68 19.74 -8.93
N ASP A 95 4.03 18.60 -9.00
CA ASP A 95 3.20 18.09 -7.90
C ASP A 95 4.09 17.43 -6.86
N ASP A 96 3.74 17.62 -5.59
CA ASP A 96 4.48 17.12 -4.45
C ASP A 96 3.49 16.65 -3.38
N TYR A 97 2.83 15.55 -3.68
CA TYR A 97 1.91 14.88 -2.77
C TYR A 97 2.70 14.05 -1.75
N PRO A 98 2.26 13.99 -0.49
CA PRO A 98 2.89 13.17 0.55
C PRO A 98 2.77 11.66 0.31
N TYR A 99 1.88 11.26 -0.60
CA TYR A 99 1.70 9.87 -1.03
C TYR A 99 1.37 9.84 -2.53
N THR A 100 1.80 8.79 -3.21
CA THR A 100 1.51 8.54 -4.62
C THR A 100 0.70 7.26 -4.78
N GLY A 101 -0.17 7.20 -5.78
CA GLY A 101 -1.01 6.05 -6.06
C GLY A 101 -1.57 6.06 -7.48
N LYS A 102 -2.60 5.25 -7.72
CA LYS A 102 -3.23 5.14 -9.04
C LYS A 102 -3.64 6.49 -9.65
N TYR A 103 -4.24 7.36 -8.83
CA TYR A 103 -4.82 8.63 -9.26
C TYR A 103 -3.99 9.85 -8.88
N ILE A 104 -2.99 9.67 -8.02
CA ILE A 104 -2.18 10.75 -7.48
C ILE A 104 -0.72 10.43 -7.79
N LYS A 105 -0.14 11.19 -8.71
CA LYS A 105 1.27 11.04 -9.12
C LYS A 105 2.00 12.36 -8.94
N ASN A 106 3.24 12.32 -8.51
CA ASN A 106 4.12 13.49 -8.45
C ASN A 106 4.71 13.73 -9.84
N ASN A 107 4.03 14.53 -10.64
CA ASN A 107 4.44 14.83 -12.01
C ASN A 107 4.98 16.25 -12.12
N PHE A 108 5.89 16.44 -13.06
CA PHE A 108 6.23 17.78 -13.53
C PHE A 108 5.20 18.29 -14.53
N GLY A 109 5.08 19.61 -14.68
CA GLY A 109 4.26 20.22 -15.72
C GLY A 109 4.59 19.62 -17.09
N LYS A 110 3.56 19.34 -17.89
CA LYS A 110 3.70 18.66 -19.20
C LYS A 110 4.65 19.41 -20.14
N PHE A 111 4.67 20.74 -20.05
CA PHE A 111 5.56 21.58 -20.87
C PHE A 111 7.05 21.32 -20.60
N LEU A 112 7.43 20.86 -19.40
CA LEU A 112 8.81 20.52 -19.07
C LEU A 112 9.29 19.24 -19.75
N ASN A 113 8.35 18.36 -20.16
CA ASN A 113 8.61 17.11 -20.89
C ASN A 113 9.70 16.27 -20.21
N ILE A 114 9.60 16.07 -18.90
CA ILE A 114 10.50 15.23 -18.14
C ILE A 114 9.95 13.80 -18.20
N SER A 115 10.80 12.84 -18.55
CA SER A 115 10.40 11.43 -18.61
C SER A 115 10.03 10.91 -17.22
N GLU A 116 9.02 10.03 -17.15
CA GLU A 116 8.55 9.43 -15.89
C GLU A 116 9.69 8.76 -15.08
N GLU A 117 10.69 8.22 -15.75
CA GLU A 117 11.87 7.61 -15.12
C GLU A 117 12.73 8.60 -14.33
N ASN A 118 12.72 9.87 -14.73
CA ASN A 118 13.52 10.94 -14.11
C ASN A 118 12.76 11.73 -13.04
N ILE A 119 11.44 11.55 -12.94
CA ILE A 119 10.60 12.31 -12.00
C ILE A 119 11.03 12.09 -10.55
N GLY A 120 11.32 10.82 -10.18
CA GLY A 120 11.76 10.46 -8.83
C GLY A 120 13.22 10.84 -8.50
N GLN A 121 14.00 11.30 -9.50
CA GLN A 121 15.42 11.65 -9.32
C GLN A 121 15.64 13.16 -9.15
N VAL A 122 14.61 13.95 -9.33
CA VAL A 122 14.67 15.41 -9.28
C VAL A 122 13.86 15.93 -8.10
N GLU A 123 14.55 16.51 -7.14
CA GLU A 123 13.93 17.20 -6.01
C GLU A 123 14.00 18.71 -6.19
N ILE A 124 12.95 19.40 -5.75
CA ILE A 124 12.87 20.86 -5.74
C ILE A 124 13.15 21.36 -4.33
N SER A 125 14.14 22.23 -4.19
CA SER A 125 14.47 22.91 -2.93
C SER A 125 14.35 24.43 -3.08
N THR A 126 13.61 25.04 -2.18
CA THR A 126 13.54 26.51 -2.07
C THR A 126 14.65 27.10 -1.22
N VAL A 127 15.50 26.26 -0.62
CA VAL A 127 16.64 26.65 0.18
C VAL A 127 17.92 26.33 -0.59
N THR A 128 18.94 27.16 -0.42
CA THR A 128 20.26 26.94 -1.04
C THR A 128 20.84 25.60 -0.64
N VAL A 129 21.16 24.77 -1.63
CA VAL A 129 21.77 23.44 -1.44
C VAL A 129 23.11 23.43 -2.18
N GLU A 130 24.20 23.01 -1.51
CA GLU A 130 25.57 23.01 -2.06
C GLU A 130 25.72 22.24 -3.39
N GLN A 131 24.87 21.24 -3.62
CA GLN A 131 24.89 20.41 -4.85
C GLN A 131 23.69 20.68 -5.76
N GLY A 132 22.90 21.73 -5.48
CA GLY A 132 21.73 22.10 -6.26
C GLY A 132 22.09 22.97 -7.45
N HIS A 133 21.43 22.73 -8.60
CA HIS A 133 21.50 23.62 -9.76
C HIS A 133 20.41 24.69 -9.60
N LEU A 134 20.83 25.97 -9.52
CA LEU A 134 19.90 27.10 -9.42
C LEU A 134 19.18 27.27 -10.78
N ILE A 135 17.87 27.23 -10.75
CA ILE A 135 17.01 27.56 -11.88
C ILE A 135 16.65 29.04 -11.80
N THR A 136 16.84 29.73 -12.89
CA THR A 136 16.52 31.16 -13.01
C THR A 136 15.28 31.36 -13.91
N ASP A 137 14.53 32.43 -13.64
CA ASP A 137 13.52 32.90 -14.57
C ASP A 137 14.16 33.57 -15.80
N LYS A 138 13.37 33.92 -16.81
CA LYS A 138 13.82 34.60 -18.02
C LYS A 138 14.49 35.98 -17.76
N ASP A 139 14.23 36.55 -16.58
CA ASP A 139 14.76 37.85 -16.16
C ASP A 139 16.06 37.67 -15.33
N GLY A 140 16.54 36.44 -15.15
CA GLY A 140 17.75 36.07 -14.43
C GLY A 140 17.58 36.00 -12.90
N MET A 141 16.36 36.06 -12.39
CA MET A 141 16.10 35.91 -10.95
C MET A 141 16.07 34.43 -10.57
N GLY A 142 16.74 34.08 -9.49
CA GLY A 142 16.74 32.71 -8.96
C GLY A 142 15.35 32.32 -8.44
N LEU A 143 14.80 31.21 -8.94
CA LEU A 143 13.51 30.67 -8.53
C LEU A 143 13.66 29.57 -7.50
N VAL A 144 14.45 28.56 -7.82
CA VAL A 144 14.49 27.29 -7.08
C VAL A 144 15.76 26.52 -7.39
N PHE A 145 16.21 25.69 -6.46
CA PHE A 145 17.29 24.74 -6.68
C PHE A 145 16.72 23.38 -7.10
N ILE A 146 17.25 22.85 -8.20
CA ILE A 146 17.03 21.46 -8.59
C ILE A 146 18.18 20.64 -8.04
N VAL A 147 17.85 19.65 -7.23
CA VAL A 147 18.80 18.70 -6.67
C VAL A 147 18.61 17.37 -7.38
N TYR A 148 19.67 16.88 -8.01
CA TYR A 148 19.68 15.52 -8.53
C TYR A 148 20.05 14.59 -7.39
N GLY A 149 19.15 13.69 -7.01
CA GLY A 149 19.42 12.71 -5.97
C GLY A 149 20.60 11.82 -6.35
N ASP A 150 21.64 11.82 -5.53
CA ASP A 150 22.83 10.95 -5.69
C ASP A 150 22.51 9.48 -5.36
N HIS A 151 21.39 8.98 -5.92
CA HIS A 151 20.92 7.62 -5.65
C HIS A 151 21.86 6.52 -6.19
N TYR A 152 22.86 6.85 -6.97
CA TYR A 152 23.70 5.84 -7.61
C TYR A 152 24.79 5.24 -6.69
N LYS A 153 25.37 6.02 -5.78
CA LYS A 153 26.37 5.53 -4.82
C LYS A 153 25.76 4.83 -3.59
N GLU A 154 24.55 5.22 -3.20
CA GLU A 154 23.84 4.59 -2.07
C GLU A 154 23.30 3.20 -2.40
N ARG A 155 23.02 2.87 -3.66
CA ARG A 155 22.35 1.60 -4.03
C ARG A 155 23.13 0.36 -3.61
N ALA A 156 24.44 0.30 -3.84
CA ALA A 156 25.25 -0.88 -3.51
C ALA A 156 25.34 -1.12 -1.97
N SER A 157 25.49 -0.04 -1.20
CA SER A 157 25.49 -0.10 0.27
C SER A 157 24.13 -0.52 0.82
N ASN A 158 23.03 -0.08 0.19
CA ASN A 158 21.68 -0.38 0.62
C ASN A 158 21.33 -1.87 0.40
N TYR A 159 21.77 -2.50 -0.68
CA TYR A 159 21.55 -3.94 -0.91
C TYR A 159 22.29 -4.81 0.11
N LEU A 160 23.49 -4.43 0.50
CA LEU A 160 24.25 -5.14 1.53
C LEU A 160 23.53 -5.06 2.87
N LEU A 161 23.07 -3.87 3.27
CA LEU A 161 22.27 -3.67 4.48
C LEU A 161 20.94 -4.42 4.42
N LEU A 162 20.25 -4.43 3.27
CA LEU A 162 19.03 -5.20 3.08
C LEU A 162 19.28 -6.69 3.33
N SER A 163 20.41 -7.24 2.86
CA SER A 163 20.78 -8.64 3.10
C SER A 163 20.99 -8.95 4.58
N PHE A 164 21.59 -8.04 5.35
CA PHE A 164 21.72 -8.19 6.80
C PHE A 164 20.36 -8.19 7.53
N TYR A 165 19.42 -7.35 7.11
CA TYR A 165 18.07 -7.37 7.67
C TYR A 165 17.32 -8.66 7.34
N LEU A 166 17.47 -9.16 6.11
CA LEU A 166 16.91 -10.44 5.74
C LEU A 166 17.47 -11.57 6.62
N LEU A 167 18.80 -11.60 6.81
CA LEU A 167 19.47 -12.55 7.70
C LEU A 167 19.00 -12.41 9.15
N PHE A 168 18.79 -11.18 9.63
CA PHE A 168 18.23 -10.95 10.96
C PHE A 168 16.85 -11.58 11.11
N PHE A 169 15.91 -11.35 10.18
CA PHE A 169 14.59 -11.96 10.22
C PHE A 169 14.67 -13.47 10.12
N LEU A 170 15.49 -14.00 9.21
CA LEU A 170 15.69 -15.46 9.11
C LEU A 170 16.24 -16.06 10.40
N SER A 171 17.20 -15.40 11.05
CA SER A 171 17.73 -15.86 12.34
C SER A 171 16.67 -15.84 13.45
N LEU A 172 15.80 -14.80 13.46
CA LEU A 172 14.71 -14.69 14.42
C LEU A 172 13.72 -15.86 14.26
N PHE A 173 13.32 -16.18 13.03
CA PHE A 173 12.46 -17.33 12.75
C PHE A 173 13.14 -18.65 13.06
N TYR A 174 14.43 -18.78 12.80
CA TYR A 174 15.21 -19.96 13.15
C TYR A 174 15.25 -20.18 14.67
N VAL A 175 15.49 -19.13 15.45
CA VAL A 175 15.45 -19.22 16.93
C VAL A 175 14.05 -19.64 17.41
N TYR A 176 12.99 -19.05 16.81
CA TYR A 176 11.60 -19.44 17.12
C TYR A 176 11.35 -20.93 16.82
N ASP A 177 11.79 -21.43 15.67
CA ASP A 177 11.70 -22.84 15.29
C ASP A 177 12.41 -23.74 16.30
N LEU A 178 13.64 -23.37 16.73
CA LEU A 178 14.39 -24.10 17.75
C LEU A 178 13.66 -24.14 19.09
N VAL A 179 13.11 -23.02 19.55
CA VAL A 179 12.36 -22.93 20.81
C VAL A 179 11.16 -23.87 20.78
N LEU A 180 10.42 -23.90 19.67
CA LEU A 180 9.27 -24.80 19.54
C LEU A 180 9.69 -26.28 19.51
N LYS A 181 10.77 -26.61 18.81
CA LYS A 181 11.30 -28.00 18.73
C LYS A 181 11.77 -28.57 20.08
N HIS A 182 12.36 -27.70 20.92
CA HIS A 182 12.85 -28.09 22.24
C HIS A 182 11.78 -28.03 23.34
N THR A 183 10.56 -27.66 23.00
CA THR A 183 9.45 -27.55 23.95
C THR A 183 8.49 -28.72 23.78
N ASP A 184 8.47 -29.65 24.72
CA ASP A 184 7.60 -30.83 24.65
C ASP A 184 6.14 -30.58 25.05
N CYS A 185 5.89 -29.50 25.78
CA CYS A 185 4.53 -29.16 26.28
C CYS A 185 3.80 -28.25 25.30
N TRP A 186 2.71 -28.73 24.69
CA TRP A 186 1.88 -27.97 23.75
C TRP A 186 1.33 -26.64 24.30
N LYS A 187 1.03 -26.57 25.61
CA LYS A 187 0.55 -25.33 26.27
C LYS A 187 1.64 -24.26 26.29
N ARG A 188 2.91 -24.67 26.51
CA ARG A 188 4.06 -23.76 26.42
C ARG A 188 4.32 -23.35 24.98
N GLN A 189 4.17 -24.26 24.02
CA GLN A 189 4.29 -23.94 22.59
C GLN A 189 3.26 -22.89 22.18
N LEU A 190 2.00 -23.00 22.62
CA LEU A 190 0.97 -21.96 22.38
C LEU A 190 1.29 -20.61 23.04
N LEU A 191 1.86 -20.63 24.25
CA LEU A 191 2.29 -19.42 24.94
C LEU A 191 3.44 -18.74 24.15
N TYR A 192 4.42 -19.51 23.69
CA TYR A 192 5.51 -18.99 22.86
C TYR A 192 5.01 -18.46 21.52
N PHE A 193 4.03 -19.13 20.91
CA PHE A 193 3.38 -18.65 19.70
C PHE A 193 2.71 -17.29 19.91
N ALA A 194 1.89 -17.16 20.96
CA ALA A 194 1.23 -15.90 21.28
C ALA A 194 2.24 -14.78 21.60
N GLY A 195 3.26 -15.09 22.41
CA GLY A 195 4.34 -14.15 22.74
C GLY A 195 5.14 -13.71 21.50
N PHE A 196 5.43 -14.64 20.59
CA PHE A 196 6.16 -14.34 19.37
C PHE A 196 5.35 -13.48 18.39
N ILE A 197 4.03 -13.74 18.26
CA ILE A 197 3.14 -12.89 17.47
C ILE A 197 3.10 -11.46 18.04
N LEU A 198 2.93 -11.31 19.36
CA LEU A 198 2.92 -10.00 20.02
C LEU A 198 4.27 -9.28 19.82
N PHE A 199 5.37 -10.01 19.95
CA PHE A 199 6.71 -9.47 19.70
C PHE A 199 6.86 -8.98 18.25
N LEU A 200 6.48 -9.80 17.26
CA LEU A 200 6.54 -9.43 15.84
C LEU A 200 5.62 -8.25 15.51
N ALA A 201 4.41 -8.24 16.06
CA ALA A 201 3.48 -7.12 15.87
C ALA A 201 4.05 -5.82 16.47
N GLY A 202 4.63 -5.89 17.66
CA GLY A 202 5.32 -4.76 18.29
C GLY A 202 6.53 -4.30 17.50
N LEU A 203 7.36 -5.23 17.01
CA LEU A 203 8.52 -4.94 16.18
C LEU A 203 8.10 -4.26 14.86
N ARG A 204 7.06 -4.79 14.21
CA ARG A 204 6.52 -4.21 12.97
C ARG A 204 5.94 -2.81 13.19
N TYR A 205 5.16 -2.63 14.25
CA TYR A 205 4.65 -1.31 14.63
C TYR A 205 5.78 -0.31 14.89
N PHE A 206 6.82 -0.74 15.62
CA PHE A 206 7.99 0.07 15.89
C PHE A 206 8.72 0.46 14.59
N MET A 207 8.99 -0.52 13.72
CA MET A 207 9.63 -0.27 12.41
C MET A 207 8.85 0.77 11.60
N GLN A 208 7.53 0.63 11.53
CA GLN A 208 6.66 1.52 10.77
C GLN A 208 6.57 2.92 11.39
N ALA A 209 6.36 3.01 12.72
CA ALA A 209 6.20 4.28 13.43
C ALA A 209 7.45 5.16 13.36
N PHE A 210 8.63 4.54 13.44
CA PHE A 210 9.92 5.24 13.42
C PHE A 210 10.64 5.17 12.07
N ARG A 211 10.04 4.51 11.05
CA ARG A 211 10.65 4.24 9.74
C ARG A 211 12.07 3.67 9.85
N LEU A 212 12.23 2.72 10.74
CA LEU A 212 13.49 2.04 11.00
C LEU A 212 13.52 0.64 10.42
N PRO A 213 14.60 0.23 9.76
CA PRO A 213 15.81 1.01 9.47
C PRO A 213 15.60 1.94 8.24
N PRO A 214 16.22 3.14 8.25
CA PRO A 214 16.00 4.13 7.20
C PRO A 214 16.34 3.62 5.79
N THR A 215 17.31 2.71 5.69
CA THR A 215 17.76 2.12 4.42
C THR A 215 16.70 1.27 3.74
N ILE A 216 15.84 0.58 4.49
CA ILE A 216 14.71 -0.19 3.94
C ILE A 216 13.59 0.78 3.51
N TYR A 217 13.25 1.75 4.37
CA TYR A 217 12.16 2.69 4.11
C TYR A 217 12.50 3.76 3.05
N ARG A 218 13.74 3.83 2.56
CA ARG A 218 14.15 4.61 1.37
C ARG A 218 14.01 3.86 0.06
N LEU A 219 13.70 2.56 0.09
CA LEU A 219 13.46 1.80 -1.13
C LEU A 219 12.11 2.21 -1.74
N PRO A 220 12.00 2.33 -3.07
CA PRO A 220 10.76 2.74 -3.74
C PRO A 220 9.53 1.89 -3.39
N ILE A 221 9.75 0.62 -3.01
CA ILE A 221 8.67 -0.29 -2.57
C ILE A 221 8.06 0.06 -1.21
N PHE A 222 8.75 0.90 -0.42
CA PHE A 222 8.28 1.42 0.87
C PHE A 222 7.79 2.86 0.80
N ASP A 223 7.74 3.46 -0.39
CA ASP A 223 7.07 4.74 -0.58
C ASP A 223 5.59 4.62 -0.23
N GLU A 224 5.03 5.64 0.42
CA GLU A 224 3.64 5.63 0.84
C GLU A 224 2.73 5.64 -0.38
N THR A 225 2.19 4.49 -0.74
CA THR A 225 1.27 4.32 -1.88
C THR A 225 -0.18 4.24 -1.44
N PHE A 226 -0.44 3.89 -0.18
CA PHE A 226 -1.79 3.68 0.33
C PHE A 226 -2.30 4.87 1.13
N SER A 227 -3.49 5.34 0.80
CA SER A 227 -4.13 6.49 1.47
C SER A 227 -4.61 6.16 2.89
N LYS A 228 -4.94 4.90 3.16
CA LYS A 228 -5.43 4.43 4.47
C LYS A 228 -4.25 4.06 5.37
N LYS A 229 -3.91 4.94 6.31
CA LYS A 229 -2.79 4.77 7.26
C LYS A 229 -3.20 4.00 8.52
N ILE A 230 -3.42 2.69 8.47
CA ILE A 230 -3.73 1.96 9.72
C ILE A 230 -2.54 1.10 10.15
N PHE A 231 -2.08 0.14 9.36
CA PHE A 231 -0.91 -0.71 9.66
C PHE A 231 -0.08 -1.00 8.42
N ILE A 232 -0.58 -0.67 7.23
CA ILE A 232 0.06 -0.94 5.95
C ILE A 232 0.01 0.37 5.16
N THR A 233 1.19 0.96 4.93
CA THR A 233 1.31 2.24 4.22
C THR A 233 1.90 2.07 2.83
N SER A 234 2.53 0.92 2.57
CA SER A 234 3.23 0.65 1.31
C SER A 234 3.16 -0.83 0.93
N ILE A 235 3.52 -1.12 -0.32
CA ILE A 235 3.65 -2.50 -0.83
C ILE A 235 4.72 -3.26 -0.05
N GLY A 236 5.83 -2.61 0.29
CA GLY A 236 6.89 -3.21 1.09
C GLY A 236 6.41 -3.62 2.48
N ASP A 237 5.56 -2.79 3.11
CA ASP A 237 4.94 -3.11 4.40
C ASP A 237 4.00 -4.31 4.29
N LEU A 238 3.18 -4.37 3.22
CA LEU A 238 2.29 -5.49 2.97
C LEU A 238 3.08 -6.79 2.78
N LEU A 239 4.10 -6.77 1.91
CA LEU A 239 4.94 -7.93 1.63
C LEU A 239 5.63 -8.44 2.90
N LEU A 240 6.24 -7.55 3.68
CA LEU A 240 6.94 -7.92 4.91
C LEU A 240 5.99 -8.48 5.96
N THR A 241 4.79 -7.90 6.09
CA THR A 241 3.78 -8.38 7.04
C THR A 241 3.26 -9.75 6.66
N THR A 242 2.89 -9.96 5.40
CA THR A 242 2.43 -11.28 4.90
C THR A 242 3.51 -12.33 5.00
N PHE A 243 4.78 -11.98 4.73
CA PHE A 243 5.92 -12.87 4.91
C PHE A 243 6.08 -13.30 6.39
N CYS A 244 6.02 -12.35 7.33
CA CYS A 244 6.11 -12.67 8.76
C CYS A 244 4.99 -13.62 9.20
N ILE A 245 3.75 -13.36 8.80
CA ILE A 245 2.59 -14.20 9.13
C ILE A 245 2.77 -15.60 8.53
N PHE A 246 3.19 -15.68 7.25
CA PHE A 246 3.44 -16.95 6.58
C PHE A 246 4.46 -17.80 7.33
N GLN A 247 5.61 -17.23 7.70
CA GLN A 247 6.68 -17.95 8.42
C GLN A 247 6.22 -18.41 9.79
N VAL A 248 5.52 -17.56 10.55
CA VAL A 248 5.00 -17.95 11.87
C VAL A 248 4.02 -19.11 11.76
N CYS A 249 3.05 -19.01 10.84
CA CYS A 249 2.06 -20.07 10.64
C CYS A 249 2.74 -21.39 10.21
N TYR A 250 3.66 -21.33 9.25
CA TYR A 250 4.37 -22.49 8.75
C TYR A 250 5.19 -23.20 9.86
N ILE A 251 6.01 -22.44 10.59
CA ILE A 251 6.85 -22.99 11.68
C ILE A 251 5.98 -23.56 12.80
N THR A 252 4.92 -22.84 13.20
CA THR A 252 4.04 -23.29 14.29
C THR A 252 3.34 -24.59 13.92
N LEU A 253 2.73 -24.66 12.75
CA LEU A 253 2.01 -25.85 12.31
C LEU A 253 2.94 -27.06 12.08
N SER A 254 4.19 -26.83 11.72
CA SER A 254 5.19 -27.88 11.55
C SER A 254 5.70 -28.46 12.88
N ASN A 255 5.69 -27.68 13.96
CA ASN A 255 6.30 -28.05 15.23
C ASN A 255 5.32 -28.30 16.39
N ILE A 256 4.07 -27.80 16.27
CA ILE A 256 3.11 -27.93 17.37
C ILE A 256 2.71 -29.40 17.58
N ARG A 257 2.86 -29.89 18.81
CA ARG A 257 2.54 -31.27 19.20
C ARG A 257 1.42 -31.26 20.22
N ILE A 258 0.19 -31.24 19.73
CA ILE A 258 -1.00 -31.22 20.59
C ILE A 258 -1.18 -32.63 21.20
N ASN A 259 -1.26 -32.69 22.53
CA ASN A 259 -1.67 -33.92 23.22
C ASN A 259 -3.19 -34.02 23.21
N TYR A 260 -3.72 -34.82 22.29
CA TYR A 260 -5.17 -35.01 22.10
C TYR A 260 -5.83 -35.82 23.23
N GLN A 261 -5.07 -36.40 24.15
CA GLN A 261 -5.56 -37.14 25.32
C GLN A 261 -5.71 -36.25 26.57
N ASP A 262 -5.37 -34.96 26.51
CA ASP A 262 -5.53 -34.01 27.61
C ASP A 262 -7.03 -33.84 27.89
N GLU A 263 -7.50 -34.25 29.06
CA GLU A 263 -8.91 -34.18 29.48
C GLU A 263 -9.47 -32.75 29.41
N LYS A 264 -8.65 -31.76 29.75
CA LYS A 264 -9.05 -30.35 29.66
C LYS A 264 -9.28 -29.93 28.20
N LEU A 265 -8.42 -30.38 27.28
CA LEU A 265 -8.58 -30.10 25.87
C LEU A 265 -9.87 -30.75 25.32
N LEU A 266 -10.13 -32.01 25.70
CA LEU A 266 -11.34 -32.71 25.30
C LEU A 266 -12.60 -32.07 25.89
N HIS A 267 -12.53 -31.53 27.11
CA HIS A 267 -13.65 -30.81 27.72
C HIS A 267 -13.98 -29.51 26.97
N TYR A 268 -12.97 -28.71 26.60
CA TYR A 268 -13.14 -27.43 25.90
C TYR A 268 -12.99 -27.53 24.39
N ARG A 269 -13.10 -28.72 23.79
CA ARG A 269 -12.86 -28.97 22.35
C ARG A 269 -13.66 -28.05 21.42
N TYR A 270 -14.92 -27.78 21.74
CA TYR A 270 -15.77 -26.91 20.93
C TYR A 270 -15.30 -25.45 20.97
N LEU A 271 -14.94 -24.96 22.16
CA LEU A 271 -14.41 -23.61 22.33
C LEU A 271 -13.07 -23.44 21.61
N PHE A 272 -12.19 -24.44 21.73
CA PHE A 272 -10.90 -24.44 21.05
C PHE A 272 -11.04 -24.45 19.53
N THR A 273 -11.92 -25.28 18.98
CA THR A 273 -12.23 -25.34 17.56
C THR A 273 -12.83 -24.03 17.07
N GLY A 274 -13.79 -23.47 17.81
CA GLY A 274 -14.38 -22.17 17.51
C GLY A 274 -13.36 -21.04 17.50
N GLY A 275 -12.42 -21.04 18.45
CA GLY A 275 -11.32 -20.09 18.52
C GLY A 275 -10.39 -20.16 17.30
N ILE A 276 -10.05 -21.35 16.83
CA ILE A 276 -9.23 -21.53 15.61
C ILE A 276 -9.99 -21.00 14.38
N ILE A 277 -11.27 -21.32 14.22
CA ILE A 277 -12.08 -20.84 13.10
C ILE A 277 -12.19 -19.31 13.14
N PHE A 278 -12.37 -18.74 14.32
CA PHE A 278 -12.42 -17.29 14.52
C PHE A 278 -11.09 -16.61 14.11
N LEU A 279 -9.95 -17.20 14.46
CA LEU A 279 -8.64 -16.67 14.04
C LEU A 279 -8.45 -16.75 12.50
N ILE A 280 -8.90 -17.84 11.88
CA ILE A 280 -8.89 -17.96 10.40
C ILE A 280 -9.76 -16.87 9.79
N PHE A 281 -10.96 -16.64 10.33
CA PHE A 281 -11.86 -15.59 9.88
C PHE A 281 -11.22 -14.20 9.97
N LEU A 282 -10.62 -13.84 11.12
CA LEU A 282 -9.93 -12.57 11.28
C LEU A 282 -8.78 -12.40 10.27
N TYR A 283 -8.09 -13.48 9.97
CA TYR A 283 -7.03 -13.42 8.97
C TYR A 283 -7.59 -13.26 7.54
N VAL A 284 -8.71 -13.89 7.20
CA VAL A 284 -9.37 -13.71 5.89
C VAL A 284 -9.87 -12.28 5.75
N ASP A 285 -10.43 -11.67 6.81
CA ASP A 285 -10.83 -10.27 6.81
C ASP A 285 -9.64 -9.33 6.53
N PHE A 286 -8.53 -9.55 7.24
CA PHE A 286 -7.28 -8.83 6.99
C PHE A 286 -6.76 -9.03 5.55
N PHE A 287 -6.88 -10.24 5.00
CA PHE A 287 -6.44 -10.56 3.66
C PHE A 287 -7.29 -9.83 2.60
N ASN A 288 -8.63 -9.85 2.74
CA ASN A 288 -9.52 -9.10 1.85
C ASN A 288 -9.26 -7.59 1.92
N PHE A 289 -9.11 -7.03 3.12
CA PHE A 289 -8.68 -5.64 3.29
C PHE A 289 -7.37 -5.36 2.55
N SER A 290 -6.40 -6.28 2.59
CA SER A 290 -5.13 -6.12 1.89
C SER A 290 -5.27 -6.14 0.37
N ILE A 291 -6.17 -6.98 -0.17
CA ILE A 291 -6.50 -7.01 -1.61
C ILE A 291 -7.13 -5.67 -2.02
N ASP A 292 -8.12 -5.20 -1.26
CA ASP A 292 -8.80 -3.93 -1.56
C ASP A 292 -7.81 -2.75 -1.56
N LEU A 293 -6.88 -2.72 -0.60
CA LEU A 293 -5.82 -1.70 -0.59
C LEU A 293 -4.98 -1.71 -1.86
N VAL A 294 -4.61 -2.90 -2.35
CA VAL A 294 -3.82 -3.05 -3.57
C VAL A 294 -4.63 -2.63 -4.79
N VAL A 295 -5.88 -3.08 -4.90
CA VAL A 295 -6.76 -2.78 -6.05
C VAL A 295 -7.13 -1.29 -6.10
N GLU A 296 -7.48 -0.68 -4.96
CA GLU A 296 -7.89 0.71 -4.91
C GLU A 296 -6.76 1.72 -5.20
N ASN A 297 -5.53 1.39 -4.82
CA ASN A 297 -4.43 2.37 -4.83
C ASN A 297 -3.40 2.13 -5.94
N MET A 298 -3.47 1.02 -6.66
CA MET A 298 -2.53 0.69 -7.72
C MET A 298 -3.24 0.49 -9.05
N ASP A 299 -2.57 0.84 -10.16
CA ASP A 299 -3.00 0.51 -11.52
C ASP A 299 -2.77 -0.98 -11.82
N ILE A 300 -3.22 -1.84 -10.91
CA ILE A 300 -3.12 -3.28 -11.09
C ILE A 300 -4.49 -3.80 -11.52
N HIS A 301 -4.61 -4.11 -12.80
CA HIS A 301 -5.69 -4.98 -13.23
C HIS A 301 -5.36 -6.39 -12.77
N LEU A 302 -6.15 -6.94 -11.84
CA LEU A 302 -6.01 -8.32 -11.37
C LEU A 302 -6.28 -9.35 -12.48
N ASN A 303 -6.71 -8.91 -13.65
CA ASN A 303 -6.86 -9.76 -14.83
C ASN A 303 -5.48 -10.14 -15.39
N ILE A 304 -5.07 -11.39 -15.17
CA ILE A 304 -3.78 -11.95 -15.58
C ILE A 304 -3.54 -11.80 -17.09
N ALA A 305 -4.59 -11.73 -17.91
CA ALA A 305 -4.49 -11.58 -19.37
C ALA A 305 -4.03 -10.17 -19.82
N GLN A 306 -4.10 -9.16 -18.94
CA GLN A 306 -3.75 -7.76 -19.24
C GLN A 306 -2.44 -7.29 -18.58
N LEU A 307 -1.62 -8.19 -18.08
CA LEU A 307 -0.36 -7.92 -17.35
C LEU A 307 0.79 -7.43 -18.25
N VAL A 308 0.59 -6.37 -19.02
CA VAL A 308 1.69 -5.76 -19.78
C VAL A 308 1.51 -4.22 -19.79
N PRO A 309 2.49 -3.43 -19.33
CA PRO A 309 3.81 -3.75 -18.74
C PRO A 309 3.75 -3.93 -17.22
N VAL A 310 4.36 -5.00 -16.71
CA VAL A 310 4.35 -5.32 -15.29
C VAL A 310 5.52 -4.61 -14.59
N GLY A 311 5.24 -3.60 -13.81
CA GLY A 311 6.23 -2.96 -12.94
C GLY A 311 6.67 -3.87 -11.77
N LEU A 312 7.84 -3.63 -11.19
CA LEU A 312 8.35 -4.38 -10.03
C LEU A 312 7.36 -4.35 -8.85
N SER A 313 6.71 -3.23 -8.61
CA SER A 313 5.68 -3.06 -7.58
C SER A 313 4.49 -3.98 -7.78
N SER A 314 4.02 -4.15 -9.02
CA SER A 314 2.92 -5.06 -9.35
C SER A 314 3.30 -6.51 -9.07
N ILE A 315 4.49 -6.94 -9.49
CA ILE A 315 4.99 -8.30 -9.21
C ILE A 315 5.04 -8.56 -7.71
N LEU A 316 5.59 -7.64 -6.93
CA LEU A 316 5.70 -7.77 -5.47
C LEU A 316 4.33 -7.79 -4.77
N SER A 317 3.37 -7.02 -5.27
CA SER A 317 1.98 -7.07 -4.78
C SER A 317 1.33 -8.42 -5.02
N PHE A 318 1.50 -9.01 -6.22
CA PHE A 318 1.03 -10.37 -6.50
C PHE A 318 1.70 -11.41 -5.61
N VAL A 319 3.01 -11.31 -5.38
CA VAL A 319 3.72 -12.20 -4.45
C VAL A 319 3.13 -12.10 -3.04
N ALA A 320 2.85 -10.88 -2.54
CA ALA A 320 2.24 -10.69 -1.23
C ALA A 320 0.84 -11.31 -1.15
N ILE A 321 0.00 -11.14 -2.19
CA ILE A 321 -1.34 -11.74 -2.27
C ILE A 321 -1.25 -13.28 -2.31
N ILE A 322 -0.37 -13.85 -3.13
CA ILE A 322 -0.18 -15.31 -3.21
C ILE A 322 0.27 -15.86 -1.85
N MET A 323 1.23 -15.22 -1.20
CA MET A 323 1.68 -15.62 0.14
C MET A 323 0.54 -15.54 1.17
N GLY A 324 -0.27 -14.47 1.12
CA GLY A 324 -1.46 -14.33 1.97
C GLY A 324 -2.46 -15.45 1.76
N GLY A 325 -2.76 -15.80 0.52
CA GLY A 325 -3.62 -16.94 0.17
C GLY A 325 -3.06 -18.28 0.65
N LEU A 326 -1.74 -18.50 0.54
CA LEU A 326 -1.09 -19.71 1.06
C LEU A 326 -1.23 -19.84 2.59
N VAL A 327 -1.20 -18.74 3.34
CA VAL A 327 -1.44 -18.77 4.79
C VAL A 327 -2.84 -19.30 5.10
N ILE A 328 -3.86 -18.89 4.35
CA ILE A 328 -5.24 -19.38 4.53
C ILE A 328 -5.27 -20.91 4.34
N VAL A 329 -4.70 -21.39 3.25
CA VAL A 329 -4.67 -22.82 2.95
C VAL A 329 -3.94 -23.63 4.03
N ILE A 330 -2.76 -23.17 4.45
CA ILE A 330 -1.94 -23.85 5.47
C ILE A 330 -2.67 -23.85 6.83
N THR A 331 -3.29 -22.75 7.22
CA THR A 331 -4.01 -22.67 8.51
C THR A 331 -5.27 -23.52 8.53
N ILE A 332 -6.06 -23.56 7.45
CA ILE A 332 -7.22 -24.45 7.33
C ILE A 332 -6.77 -25.92 7.37
N TYR A 333 -5.69 -26.26 6.65
CA TYR A 333 -5.13 -27.60 6.69
C TYR A 333 -4.74 -28.05 8.10
N GLY A 334 -4.00 -27.17 8.82
CA GLY A 334 -3.61 -27.44 10.21
C GLY A 334 -4.84 -27.60 11.12
N ALA A 335 -5.84 -26.71 10.96
CA ALA A 335 -7.08 -26.78 11.71
C ALA A 335 -7.84 -28.09 11.49
N VAL A 336 -8.02 -28.52 10.24
CA VAL A 336 -8.68 -29.80 9.92
C VAL A 336 -7.90 -30.98 10.50
N SER A 337 -6.56 -30.94 10.49
CA SER A 337 -5.73 -31.97 11.13
C SER A 337 -5.99 -32.07 12.63
N VAL A 338 -6.09 -30.95 13.31
CA VAL A 338 -6.39 -30.90 14.77
C VAL A 338 -7.82 -31.39 15.04
N PHE A 339 -8.80 -30.90 14.30
CA PHE A 339 -10.22 -31.24 14.50
C PHE A 339 -10.47 -32.75 14.34
N TRP A 340 -9.80 -33.35 13.36
CA TRP A 340 -9.92 -34.78 13.10
C TRP A 340 -9.52 -35.68 14.28
N HIS A 341 -8.55 -35.26 15.08
CA HIS A 341 -8.12 -35.99 16.25
C HIS A 341 -8.99 -35.79 17.49
N MET A 342 -9.77 -34.69 17.49
CA MET A 342 -10.56 -34.26 18.67
C MET A 342 -12.03 -34.64 18.57
N MET A 343 -12.59 -34.76 17.34
CA MET A 343 -14.02 -34.91 17.14
C MET A 343 -14.32 -35.89 15.99
N SER A 344 -15.57 -36.41 15.99
CA SER A 344 -16.07 -37.19 14.87
C SER A 344 -16.28 -36.29 13.64
N PHE A 345 -16.18 -36.85 12.44
CA PHE A 345 -16.38 -36.15 11.16
C PHE A 345 -17.66 -35.31 11.14
N ILE A 346 -18.81 -35.93 11.52
CA ILE A 346 -20.11 -35.23 11.54
C ILE A 346 -20.09 -34.03 12.50
N THR A 347 -19.43 -34.19 13.63
CA THR A 347 -19.32 -33.11 14.65
C THR A 347 -18.49 -31.96 14.12
N VAL A 348 -17.37 -32.23 13.44
CA VAL A 348 -16.53 -31.21 12.79
C VAL A 348 -17.37 -30.39 11.83
N ILE A 349 -18.11 -31.04 10.91
CA ILE A 349 -18.95 -30.35 9.93
C ILE A 349 -19.98 -29.44 10.64
N LYS A 350 -20.67 -29.97 11.66
CA LYS A 350 -21.66 -29.18 12.42
C LYS A 350 -21.04 -27.93 13.05
N VAL A 351 -19.91 -28.08 13.75
CA VAL A 351 -19.24 -26.96 14.42
C VAL A 351 -18.76 -25.91 13.41
N VAL A 352 -18.14 -26.34 12.32
CA VAL A 352 -17.68 -25.44 11.25
C VAL A 352 -18.87 -24.70 10.64
N THR A 353 -19.98 -25.40 10.34
CA THR A 353 -21.18 -24.78 9.79
C THR A 353 -21.75 -23.72 10.73
N TYR A 354 -21.93 -24.04 12.02
CA TYR A 354 -22.44 -23.08 13.00
C TYR A 354 -21.53 -21.85 13.12
N MET A 355 -20.22 -22.05 13.18
CA MET A 355 -19.27 -20.96 13.28
C MET A 355 -19.26 -20.08 12.02
N CYS A 356 -19.29 -20.67 10.83
CA CYS A 356 -19.35 -19.90 9.59
C CYS A 356 -20.63 -19.06 9.47
N VAL A 357 -21.78 -19.62 9.87
CA VAL A 357 -23.04 -18.85 9.91
C VAL A 357 -22.95 -17.72 10.93
N LEU A 358 -22.47 -17.98 12.15
CA LEU A 358 -22.31 -16.96 13.18
C LEU A 358 -21.38 -15.83 12.72
N LEU A 359 -20.23 -16.18 12.16
CA LEU A 359 -19.23 -15.21 11.69
C LEU A 359 -19.74 -14.41 10.48
N SER A 360 -20.52 -15.02 9.58
CA SER A 360 -21.18 -14.31 8.49
C SER A 360 -22.20 -13.27 9.00
N LEU A 361 -22.94 -13.59 10.07
CA LEU A 361 -23.83 -12.62 10.72
C LEU A 361 -23.05 -11.48 11.39
N VAL A 362 -21.94 -11.82 12.07
CA VAL A 362 -21.06 -10.82 12.69
C VAL A 362 -20.47 -9.89 11.61
N SER A 363 -19.98 -10.45 10.52
CA SER A 363 -19.45 -9.68 9.40
C SER A 363 -20.48 -8.70 8.84
N TYR A 364 -21.70 -9.16 8.63
CA TYR A 364 -22.80 -8.31 8.16
C TYR A 364 -23.13 -7.18 9.14
N MET A 365 -23.16 -7.48 10.46
CA MET A 365 -23.48 -6.48 11.49
C MET A 365 -22.41 -5.40 11.65
N PHE A 366 -21.14 -5.75 11.48
CA PHE A 366 -20.00 -4.85 11.68
C PHE A 366 -19.43 -4.29 10.40
N SER A 367 -20.04 -4.60 9.23
CA SER A 367 -19.58 -4.17 7.90
C SER A 367 -18.09 -4.47 7.68
N LEU A 368 -17.67 -5.69 8.02
CA LEU A 368 -16.30 -6.16 7.81
C LEU A 368 -16.01 -6.40 6.33
N TYR A 369 -14.74 -6.51 5.97
CA TYR A 369 -14.31 -6.82 4.59
C TYR A 369 -14.68 -8.23 4.16
N THR A 370 -14.85 -9.15 5.11
CA THR A 370 -15.27 -10.54 4.85
C THR A 370 -16.75 -10.59 4.52
N ASN A 371 -17.09 -11.14 3.36
CA ASN A 371 -18.45 -11.32 2.88
C ASN A 371 -19.02 -12.71 3.23
N PHE A 372 -20.32 -12.91 3.01
CA PHE A 372 -20.95 -14.22 3.12
C PHE A 372 -20.23 -15.29 2.29
N TRP A 373 -19.79 -14.93 1.08
CA TRP A 373 -19.07 -15.83 0.17
C TRP A 373 -17.73 -16.29 0.72
N ASP A 374 -17.02 -15.47 1.45
CA ASP A 374 -15.74 -15.83 2.07
C ASP A 374 -15.94 -16.86 3.19
N CYS A 375 -16.99 -16.65 4.03
CA CYS A 375 -17.37 -17.63 5.04
C CYS A 375 -17.80 -18.95 4.43
N PHE A 376 -18.56 -18.90 3.32
CA PHE A 376 -18.98 -20.08 2.56
C PHE A 376 -17.78 -20.77 1.92
N PHE A 377 -16.81 -20.03 1.42
CA PHE A 377 -15.55 -20.55 0.90
C PHE A 377 -14.73 -21.27 1.97
N ILE A 378 -14.54 -20.66 3.15
CA ILE A 378 -13.86 -21.31 4.31
C ILE A 378 -14.58 -22.61 4.65
N TRP A 379 -15.91 -22.61 4.66
CA TRP A 379 -16.73 -23.77 4.92
C TRP A 379 -16.50 -24.87 3.86
N ILE A 380 -16.61 -24.56 2.55
CA ILE A 380 -16.39 -25.52 1.46
C ILE A 380 -15.00 -26.14 1.55
N VAL A 381 -13.95 -25.31 1.69
CA VAL A 381 -12.57 -25.80 1.76
C VAL A 381 -12.37 -26.73 2.97
N THR A 382 -12.90 -26.34 4.13
CA THR A 382 -12.80 -27.15 5.34
C THR A 382 -13.53 -28.48 5.19
N VAL A 383 -14.73 -28.47 4.62
CA VAL A 383 -15.53 -29.67 4.37
C VAL A 383 -14.86 -30.57 3.34
N LEU A 384 -14.35 -30.02 2.23
CA LEU A 384 -13.66 -30.80 1.19
C LEU A 384 -12.40 -31.48 1.75
N LEU A 385 -11.60 -30.77 2.55
CA LEU A 385 -10.42 -31.35 3.21
C LEU A 385 -10.80 -32.43 4.23
N ALA A 386 -11.87 -32.21 5.00
CA ALA A 386 -12.37 -33.18 5.94
C ALA A 386 -12.91 -34.44 5.25
N VAL A 387 -13.67 -34.28 4.17
CA VAL A 387 -14.20 -35.37 3.33
C VAL A 387 -13.07 -36.15 2.67
N ASN A 388 -12.10 -35.45 2.10
CA ASN A 388 -10.95 -36.10 1.46
C ASN A 388 -10.17 -36.93 2.45
N ARG A 389 -9.93 -36.44 3.67
CA ARG A 389 -9.27 -37.18 4.74
C ARG A 389 -10.11 -38.38 5.19
N TYR A 390 -11.42 -38.25 5.23
CA TYR A 390 -12.32 -39.35 5.59
C TYR A 390 -12.34 -40.50 4.56
N LEU A 391 -12.47 -40.14 3.27
CA LEU A 391 -12.64 -41.12 2.20
C LEU A 391 -11.33 -41.77 1.77
N LEU A 392 -10.23 -41.03 1.69
CA LEU A 392 -9.02 -41.50 1.03
C LEU A 392 -7.98 -42.10 1.98
N LYS A 393 -8.11 -41.86 3.31
CA LYS A 393 -7.07 -42.23 4.31
C LYS A 393 -5.63 -41.91 3.84
N ARG A 394 -5.50 -41.02 2.87
CA ARG A 394 -4.25 -40.68 2.18
C ARG A 394 -3.64 -39.40 2.70
N ASP A 395 -2.31 -39.31 2.58
CA ASP A 395 -1.56 -38.10 2.83
C ASP A 395 -2.13 -36.90 2.02
N ILE A 396 -2.51 -35.87 2.75
CA ILE A 396 -3.23 -34.70 2.27
C ILE A 396 -2.36 -33.83 1.34
N GLN A 397 -1.05 -34.03 1.29
CA GLN A 397 -0.14 -33.22 0.47
C GLN A 397 -0.58 -33.10 -1.00
N ARG A 398 -1.13 -34.18 -1.59
CA ARG A 398 -1.63 -34.11 -2.98
C ARG A 398 -2.92 -33.29 -3.14
N SER A 399 -3.74 -33.19 -2.10
CA SER A 399 -5.00 -32.42 -2.14
C SER A 399 -4.77 -30.92 -2.05
N ILE A 400 -3.67 -30.46 -1.44
CA ILE A 400 -3.29 -29.05 -1.41
C ILE A 400 -3.01 -28.55 -2.83
N TYR A 401 -2.32 -29.32 -3.67
CA TYR A 401 -2.05 -28.93 -5.05
C TYR A 401 -3.35 -28.75 -5.85
N ILE A 402 -4.31 -29.66 -5.69
CA ILE A 402 -5.61 -29.56 -6.36
C ILE A 402 -6.38 -28.33 -5.86
N LEU A 403 -6.33 -28.04 -4.57
CA LEU A 403 -7.01 -26.90 -3.97
C LEU A 403 -6.39 -25.57 -4.41
N VAL A 404 -5.07 -25.49 -4.49
CA VAL A 404 -4.36 -24.29 -4.99
C VAL A 404 -4.68 -24.06 -6.46
N ILE A 405 -4.71 -25.11 -7.30
CA ILE A 405 -5.11 -24.99 -8.71
C ILE A 405 -6.57 -24.56 -8.82
N PHE A 406 -7.46 -25.09 -8.00
CA PHE A 406 -8.88 -24.72 -7.97
C PHE A 406 -9.11 -23.28 -7.52
N LEU A 407 -8.35 -22.81 -6.53
CA LEU A 407 -8.34 -21.41 -6.08
C LEU A 407 -7.89 -20.46 -7.18
N LEU A 408 -6.80 -20.81 -7.87
CA LEU A 408 -6.29 -20.01 -8.98
C LEU A 408 -7.29 -19.96 -10.16
N SER A 409 -8.10 -21.01 -10.37
CA SER A 409 -9.12 -21.01 -11.42
C SER A 409 -10.35 -20.17 -11.09
N ILE A 410 -10.78 -20.12 -9.82
CA ILE A 410 -11.94 -19.30 -9.39
C ILE A 410 -11.63 -17.81 -9.47
N TYR A 411 -10.43 -17.38 -9.08
CA TYR A 411 -10.01 -15.97 -9.18
C TYR A 411 -9.58 -15.56 -10.60
N GLY A 412 -9.36 -16.52 -11.50
CA GLY A 412 -9.01 -16.26 -12.90
C GLY A 412 -10.20 -16.00 -13.82
N ASP A 413 -11.42 -16.39 -13.43
CA ASP A 413 -12.66 -16.28 -14.24
C ASP A 413 -13.56 -15.11 -13.82
N GLY A 414 -13.07 -14.17 -13.02
CA GLY A 414 -13.81 -12.95 -12.66
C GLY A 414 -13.76 -11.92 -13.79
N ASP A 415 -14.67 -12.07 -14.77
CA ASP A 415 -15.05 -11.02 -15.74
C ASP A 415 -15.84 -9.89 -15.08
#